data_0c15dda121a33a9cae6efb7f9694149b
#
_entry.id   0c15dda121a33a9cae6efb7f9694149b
#
_cell.length_a   1.000
_cell.length_b   1.000
_cell.length_c   1.000
_cell.angle_alpha   90.00
_cell.angle_beta   90.00
_cell.angle_gamma   90.00
#
_symmetry.space_group_name_H-M   'P 1'
#
loop_
_entity.id
_entity.type
_entity.pdbx_description
1 polymer ?
#
loop_
_entity_poly.entity_id
_entity_poly.type
_entity_poly.pdbx_seq_one_letter_code
_entity_poly.pdbx_strand_id
1 'polypeptide(L)'
;MSVVRGGSVRKAAGTALALGVAAAVLLTGCAGSGYTYVQSSANKTYFKVPEEWRVYNKDQVLGLDRRRPSQEADPGLRYLAVFDADPNPSLEHDLQTATSPFGVVKVRQLSPEERDTFSLQSLRNEVVPIDDILEQEVGQIQLIKEPESIVKGGLRGSRLVYTVLTDNGSFAVDQTGLVDAGTNTLYFFIVGCESECFAANRRTISEVADSWTIKER
;
A
#
# COMPACT_ATOMS: atom_id res chain seq x y z
N MET A 1 -56.32 58.49 -62.81
CA MET A 1 -57.23 59.14 -61.82
C MET A 1 -56.76 58.76 -60.42
N SER A 2 -56.52 59.75 -59.58
CA SER A 2 -56.48 59.79 -58.14
C SER A 2 -55.34 58.96 -57.47
N VAL A 3 -54.30 59.56 -57.02
CA VAL A 3 -54.02 60.43 -55.89
C VAL A 3 -54.41 59.79 -54.54
N VAL A 4 -53.44 59.63 -53.65
CA VAL A 4 -53.29 60.26 -52.35
C VAL A 4 -52.17 59.53 -51.47
N ARG A 5 -51.14 60.21 -51.17
CA ARG A 5 -50.54 60.58 -49.83
C ARG A 5 -50.59 59.48 -48.81
N GLY A 6 -49.55 59.16 -48.13
CA GLY A 6 -48.51 59.96 -47.45
C GLY A 6 -48.44 59.44 -45.98
N GLY A 7 -47.36 59.27 -45.47
CA GLY A 7 -47.24 58.91 -44.01
C GLY A 7 -45.91 58.42 -43.63
N SER A 8 -45.03 59.38 -43.31
CA SER A 8 -43.73 59.11 -42.67
C SER A 8 -43.96 58.75 -41.22
N VAL A 9 -43.47 57.62 -40.80
CA VAL A 9 -43.30 57.29 -39.38
C VAL A 9 -41.84 56.88 -39.10
N ARG A 10 -41.23 57.71 -38.37
CA ARG A 10 -39.83 57.50 -37.82
C ARG A 10 -39.80 56.26 -36.98
N LYS A 11 -38.94 55.33 -37.29
CA LYS A 11 -38.61 54.21 -36.42
C LYS A 11 -37.43 54.56 -35.54
N ALA A 12 -37.68 54.58 -34.27
CA ALA A 12 -36.65 54.62 -33.23
C ALA A 12 -35.81 53.33 -33.24
N ALA A 13 -34.50 53.51 -33.26
CA ALA A 13 -33.58 52.44 -33.14
C ALA A 13 -33.50 51.96 -31.67
N GLY A 14 -34.03 50.77 -31.43
CA GLY A 14 -33.84 50.10 -30.15
C GLY A 14 -32.62 49.16 -30.22
N THR A 15 -31.54 49.58 -29.59
CA THR A 15 -30.34 48.76 -29.45
C THR A 15 -30.59 47.75 -28.35
N ALA A 16 -30.82 46.48 -28.75
CA ALA A 16 -30.90 45.37 -27.79
C ALA A 16 -29.48 44.92 -27.48
N LEU A 17 -29.04 45.23 -26.27
CA LEU A 17 -27.80 44.70 -25.68
C LEU A 17 -28.05 43.25 -25.28
N ALA A 18 -27.56 42.30 -26.07
CA ALA A 18 -27.54 40.89 -25.69
C ALA A 18 -26.41 40.66 -24.67
N LEU A 19 -26.74 40.54 -23.39
CA LEU A 19 -25.84 40.06 -22.35
C LEU A 19 -25.64 38.53 -22.55
N GLY A 20 -24.55 38.16 -23.18
CA GLY A 20 -24.08 36.79 -23.21
C GLY A 20 -23.51 36.42 -21.83
N VAL A 21 -24.29 35.69 -21.05
CA VAL A 21 -23.78 35.03 -19.85
C VAL A 21 -22.93 33.86 -20.29
N ALA A 22 -21.62 34.03 -20.34
CA ALA A 22 -20.67 32.95 -20.47
C ALA A 22 -20.71 32.13 -19.18
N ALA A 23 -21.47 31.03 -19.18
CA ALA A 23 -21.38 30.03 -18.13
C ALA A 23 -19.99 29.36 -18.18
N ALA A 24 -19.04 29.84 -17.40
CA ALA A 24 -17.79 29.15 -17.14
C ALA A 24 -18.15 27.86 -16.37
N VAL A 25 -18.28 26.76 -17.09
CA VAL A 25 -18.32 25.41 -16.50
C VAL A 25 -16.95 25.17 -15.88
N LEU A 26 -16.82 25.44 -14.60
CA LEU A 26 -15.71 24.97 -13.79
C LEU A 26 -15.80 23.43 -13.78
N LEU A 27 -15.08 22.79 -14.71
CA LEU A 27 -14.72 21.39 -14.61
C LEU A 27 -13.82 21.26 -13.39
N THR A 28 -14.41 21.16 -12.20
CA THR A 28 -13.74 20.59 -11.04
C THR A 28 -13.53 19.12 -11.40
N GLY A 29 -12.44 18.84 -12.13
CA GLY A 29 -11.93 17.50 -12.23
C GLY A 29 -11.77 16.99 -10.80
N CYS A 30 -12.46 15.92 -10.44
CA CYS A 30 -12.08 15.13 -9.29
C CYS A 30 -10.64 14.71 -9.56
N ALA A 31 -9.68 15.47 -9.04
CA ALA A 31 -8.31 15.01 -8.92
C ALA A 31 -8.41 13.73 -8.12
N GLY A 32 -8.16 12.58 -8.72
CA GLY A 32 -8.06 11.32 -8.03
C GLY A 32 -7.18 11.52 -6.81
N SER A 33 -7.44 10.80 -5.74
CA SER A 33 -6.71 10.96 -4.46
C SER A 33 -5.19 10.72 -4.59
N GLY A 34 -4.68 10.36 -5.75
CA GLY A 34 -3.30 9.94 -6.01
C GLY A 34 -2.94 8.62 -5.35
N TYR A 35 -3.96 7.92 -4.79
CA TYR A 35 -3.80 6.66 -4.08
C TYR A 35 -4.84 5.62 -4.52
N THR A 36 -4.36 4.39 -4.66
CA THR A 36 -5.20 3.18 -4.71
C THR A 36 -5.47 2.69 -3.30
N TYR A 37 -6.76 2.59 -2.92
CA TYR A 37 -7.19 2.05 -1.64
C TYR A 37 -7.42 0.55 -1.74
N VAL A 38 -6.68 -0.21 -0.95
CA VAL A 38 -6.76 -1.67 -0.90
C VAL A 38 -7.47 -2.07 0.39
N GLN A 39 -8.49 -2.90 0.26
CA GLN A 39 -9.29 -3.32 1.40
C GLN A 39 -9.67 -4.79 1.34
N SER A 40 -9.66 -5.43 2.50
CA SER A 40 -10.21 -6.76 2.70
C SER A 40 -11.05 -6.78 3.98
N SER A 41 -12.35 -6.53 3.85
CA SER A 41 -13.27 -6.51 4.99
C SER A 41 -13.35 -7.85 5.71
N ALA A 42 -13.26 -8.96 4.96
CA ALA A 42 -13.24 -10.31 5.53
C ALA A 42 -11.99 -10.55 6.41
N ASN A 43 -10.87 -9.93 6.07
CA ASN A 43 -9.59 -10.03 6.79
C ASN A 43 -9.26 -8.76 7.57
N LYS A 44 -10.21 -7.83 7.70
CA LYS A 44 -10.15 -6.60 8.51
C LYS A 44 -8.98 -5.67 8.15
N THR A 45 -8.29 -5.86 7.04
CA THR A 45 -7.08 -5.14 6.66
C THR A 45 -7.36 -4.10 5.58
N TYR A 46 -6.79 -2.89 5.76
CA TYR A 46 -6.99 -1.72 4.90
C TYR A 46 -5.69 -0.96 4.79
N PHE A 47 -5.30 -0.57 3.60
CA PHE A 47 -4.14 0.29 3.34
C PHE A 47 -4.31 1.04 2.02
N LYS A 48 -3.42 1.99 1.76
CA LYS A 48 -3.34 2.69 0.47
C LYS A 48 -1.91 2.67 -0.05
N VAL A 49 -1.79 2.65 -1.36
CA VAL A 49 -0.52 2.83 -2.07
C VAL A 49 -0.67 3.95 -3.10
N PRO A 50 0.37 4.62 -3.54
CA PRO A 50 0.32 5.53 -4.69
C PRO A 50 -0.34 4.86 -5.89
N GLU A 51 -1.07 5.64 -6.69
CA GLU A 51 -1.90 5.11 -7.80
C GLU A 51 -1.06 4.42 -8.87
N GLU A 52 0.18 4.85 -9.04
CA GLU A 52 1.14 4.29 -9.98
C GLU A 52 1.72 2.93 -9.55
N TRP A 53 1.55 2.53 -8.28
CA TRP A 53 2.04 1.25 -7.78
C TRP A 53 1.11 0.11 -8.18
N ARG A 54 1.68 -0.96 -8.67
CA ARG A 54 0.91 -2.15 -9.01
C ARG A 54 0.59 -2.96 -7.76
N VAL A 55 -0.67 -3.35 -7.60
CA VAL A 55 -1.10 -4.26 -6.52
C VAL A 55 -1.53 -5.59 -7.12
N TYR A 56 -0.99 -6.67 -6.56
CA TYR A 56 -1.31 -8.05 -6.90
C TYR A 56 -2.06 -8.71 -5.74
N ASN A 57 -3.12 -9.41 -6.04
CA ASN A 57 -3.91 -10.14 -5.05
C ASN A 57 -3.37 -11.56 -4.82
N LYS A 58 -3.93 -12.24 -3.81
CA LYS A 58 -3.55 -13.61 -3.43
C LYS A 58 -3.55 -14.58 -4.60
N ASP A 59 -4.57 -14.56 -5.47
CA ASP A 59 -4.68 -15.52 -6.57
C ASP A 59 -3.60 -15.31 -7.64
N GLN A 60 -3.23 -14.06 -7.90
CA GLN A 60 -2.14 -13.70 -8.80
C GLN A 60 -0.80 -14.15 -8.25
N VAL A 61 -0.55 -13.93 -6.95
CA VAL A 61 0.69 -14.35 -6.28
C VAL A 61 0.81 -15.88 -6.28
N LEU A 62 -0.20 -16.60 -5.80
CA LEU A 62 -0.21 -18.06 -5.75
C LEU A 62 -0.26 -18.71 -7.14
N GLY A 63 -0.74 -18.00 -8.14
CA GLY A 63 -0.70 -18.45 -9.53
C GLY A 63 0.72 -18.61 -10.08
N LEU A 64 1.67 -17.81 -9.58
CA LEU A 64 3.10 -17.97 -9.89
C LEU A 64 3.73 -19.12 -9.12
N ASP A 65 3.40 -19.29 -7.84
CA ASP A 65 3.91 -20.36 -6.99
C ASP A 65 3.56 -21.75 -7.55
N ARG A 66 2.40 -21.90 -8.17
CA ARG A 66 2.03 -23.16 -8.86
C ARG A 66 2.98 -23.54 -10.00
N ARG A 67 3.72 -22.59 -10.55
CA ARG A 67 4.79 -22.82 -11.54
C ARG A 67 6.13 -23.15 -10.90
N ARG A 68 6.25 -22.94 -9.57
CA ARG A 68 7.43 -23.25 -8.74
C ARG A 68 6.99 -24.20 -7.61
N PRO A 69 6.95 -25.52 -7.82
CA PRO A 69 6.34 -26.50 -6.90
C PRO A 69 7.07 -26.70 -5.57
N SER A 70 7.96 -25.82 -5.15
CA SER A 70 8.81 -25.99 -3.97
C SER A 70 8.29 -25.32 -2.68
N GLN A 71 7.15 -24.64 -2.71
CA GLN A 71 6.55 -24.07 -1.51
C GLN A 71 5.18 -24.71 -1.24
N GLU A 72 5.07 -25.44 -0.13
CA GLU A 72 3.78 -25.90 0.38
C GLU A 72 2.90 -24.67 0.66
N ALA A 73 1.67 -24.72 0.14
CA ALA A 73 0.71 -23.65 0.40
C ALA A 73 0.46 -23.53 1.92
N ASP A 74 0.76 -22.36 2.51
CA ASP A 74 0.46 -22.07 3.90
C ASP A 74 -1.05 -22.25 4.17
N PRO A 75 -1.47 -23.30 4.91
CA PRO A 75 -2.88 -23.60 5.13
C PRO A 75 -3.57 -22.50 5.96
N GLY A 76 -2.79 -21.74 6.71
CA GLY A 76 -3.25 -20.60 7.50
C GLY A 76 -3.49 -19.34 6.70
N LEU A 77 -2.98 -19.22 5.47
CA LEU A 77 -3.03 -18.00 4.68
C LEU A 77 -4.46 -17.57 4.33
N ARG A 78 -4.92 -16.47 4.88
CA ARG A 78 -6.25 -15.88 4.65
C ARG A 78 -6.21 -14.76 3.63
N TYR A 79 -5.21 -13.90 3.69
CA TYR A 79 -5.05 -12.76 2.80
C TYR A 79 -3.59 -12.57 2.41
N LEU A 80 -3.36 -12.21 1.17
CA LEU A 80 -2.07 -11.83 0.64
C LEU A 80 -2.28 -10.75 -0.40
N ALA A 81 -1.54 -9.66 -0.28
CA ALA A 81 -1.37 -8.67 -1.32
C ALA A 81 0.11 -8.33 -1.43
N VAL A 82 0.57 -8.19 -2.65
CA VAL A 82 1.92 -7.72 -2.97
C VAL A 82 1.76 -6.43 -3.75
N PHE A 83 2.61 -5.45 -3.49
CA PHE A 83 2.62 -4.20 -4.24
C PHE A 83 4.04 -3.82 -4.65
N ASP A 84 4.15 -3.21 -5.81
CA ASP A 84 5.41 -2.92 -6.49
C ASP A 84 5.35 -1.55 -7.15
N ALA A 85 6.33 -0.71 -6.84
CA ALA A 85 6.48 0.66 -7.36
C ALA A 85 7.33 0.72 -8.63
N ASP A 86 7.86 -0.40 -9.09
CA ASP A 86 8.71 -0.41 -10.29
C ASP A 86 7.92 -0.01 -11.54
N PRO A 87 8.48 0.77 -12.46
CA PRO A 87 7.83 1.08 -13.74
C PRO A 87 7.47 -0.17 -14.57
N ASN A 88 8.17 -1.28 -14.33
CA ASN A 88 7.88 -2.60 -14.92
C ASN A 88 7.55 -3.59 -13.80
N PRO A 89 6.41 -3.47 -13.13
CA PRO A 89 6.12 -4.19 -11.91
C PRO A 89 6.03 -5.69 -12.14
N SER A 90 6.67 -6.47 -11.24
CA SER A 90 6.77 -7.92 -11.36
C SER A 90 6.64 -8.60 -9.99
N LEU A 91 6.01 -9.77 -9.97
CA LEU A 91 6.00 -10.66 -8.81
C LEU A 91 7.32 -11.43 -8.62
N GLU A 92 8.28 -11.24 -9.51
CA GLU A 92 9.64 -11.78 -9.39
C GLU A 92 10.57 -10.84 -8.61
N HIS A 93 10.15 -9.59 -8.39
CA HIS A 93 10.85 -8.68 -7.50
C HIS A 93 10.73 -9.15 -6.05
N ASP A 94 11.73 -8.84 -5.26
CA ASP A 94 11.79 -9.13 -3.82
C ASP A 94 12.38 -7.95 -3.04
N LEU A 95 12.24 -7.98 -1.72
CA LEU A 95 12.69 -6.90 -0.83
C LEU A 95 14.20 -6.67 -0.85
N GLN A 96 15.00 -7.69 -1.20
CA GLN A 96 16.45 -7.63 -1.10
C GLN A 96 17.08 -6.97 -2.33
N THR A 97 16.45 -7.15 -3.49
CA THR A 97 16.99 -6.74 -4.80
C THR A 97 16.16 -5.66 -5.49
N ALA A 98 15.01 -5.29 -4.91
CA ALA A 98 14.15 -4.27 -5.50
C ALA A 98 14.81 -2.90 -5.47
N THR A 99 14.95 -2.29 -6.64
CA THR A 99 15.43 -0.91 -6.83
C THR A 99 14.32 0.15 -6.74
N SER A 100 13.08 -0.30 -6.58
CA SER A 100 11.87 0.48 -6.32
C SER A 100 11.13 -0.09 -5.11
N PRO A 101 10.33 0.70 -4.37
CA PRO A 101 9.60 0.20 -3.21
C PRO A 101 8.73 -1.02 -3.56
N PHE A 102 8.91 -2.09 -2.81
CA PHE A 102 8.20 -3.35 -2.91
C PHE A 102 7.65 -3.74 -1.54
N GLY A 103 6.46 -4.34 -1.49
CA GLY A 103 5.90 -4.70 -0.20
C GLY A 103 4.85 -5.79 -0.23
N VAL A 104 4.58 -6.32 0.96
CA VAL A 104 3.68 -7.45 1.19
C VAL A 104 2.76 -7.16 2.37
N VAL A 105 1.48 -7.46 2.20
CA VAL A 105 0.50 -7.51 3.29
C VAL A 105 -0.02 -8.93 3.39
N LYS A 106 0.13 -9.53 4.58
CA LYS A 106 -0.23 -10.92 4.84
C LYS A 106 -1.14 -11.01 6.06
N VAL A 107 -2.19 -11.81 5.96
CA VAL A 107 -3.00 -12.22 7.12
C VAL A 107 -3.04 -13.74 7.12
N ARG A 108 -2.61 -14.33 8.23
CA ARG A 108 -2.66 -15.79 8.41
C ARG A 108 -3.25 -16.17 9.76
N GLN A 109 -3.90 -17.31 9.78
CA GLN A 109 -4.41 -17.93 10.98
C GLN A 109 -3.37 -18.92 11.50
N LEU A 110 -3.08 -18.84 12.78
CA LEU A 110 -2.20 -19.79 13.44
C LEU A 110 -2.90 -21.13 13.68
N SER A 111 -2.18 -22.22 13.50
CA SER A 111 -2.61 -23.55 13.96
C SER A 111 -2.62 -23.61 15.51
N PRO A 112 -3.27 -24.60 16.11
CA PRO A 112 -3.20 -24.79 17.56
C PRO A 112 -1.75 -24.90 18.07
N GLU A 113 -0.91 -25.66 17.37
CA GLU A 113 0.48 -25.90 17.74
C GLU A 113 1.31 -24.62 17.66
N GLU A 114 1.10 -23.81 16.63
CA GLU A 114 1.77 -22.52 16.49
C GLU A 114 1.35 -21.55 17.58
N ARG A 115 0.08 -21.56 18.02
CA ARG A 115 -0.40 -20.71 19.12
C ARG A 115 0.27 -21.03 20.44
N ASP A 116 0.48 -22.33 20.71
CA ASP A 116 1.09 -22.80 21.95
C ASP A 116 2.57 -22.40 22.08
N THR A 117 3.25 -22.25 20.94
CA THR A 117 4.68 -21.86 20.87
C THR A 117 4.89 -20.40 20.48
N PHE A 118 3.81 -19.65 20.23
CA PHE A 118 3.87 -18.28 19.73
C PHE A 118 4.58 -17.33 20.71
N SER A 119 5.48 -16.54 20.19
CA SER A 119 6.09 -15.42 20.89
C SER A 119 6.03 -14.15 20.02
N LEU A 120 6.12 -12.96 20.65
CA LEU A 120 6.26 -11.72 19.90
C LEU A 120 7.59 -11.66 19.14
N GLN A 121 8.58 -12.46 19.54
CA GLN A 121 9.85 -12.59 18.82
C GLN A 121 9.64 -13.29 17.47
N SER A 122 8.78 -14.32 17.40
CA SER A 122 8.49 -15.01 16.14
C SER A 122 7.85 -14.10 15.08
N LEU A 123 7.16 -13.02 15.51
CA LEU A 123 6.64 -12.01 14.57
C LEU A 123 7.74 -11.33 13.76
N ARG A 124 8.94 -11.16 14.31
CA ARG A 124 10.04 -10.49 13.60
C ARG A 124 10.54 -11.31 12.41
N ASN A 125 10.46 -12.62 12.53
CA ASN A 125 11.03 -13.57 11.58
C ASN A 125 10.05 -14.02 10.49
N GLU A 126 8.81 -13.54 10.51
CA GLU A 126 7.77 -14.04 9.61
C GLU A 126 8.03 -13.73 8.13
N VAL A 127 8.75 -12.66 7.82
CA VAL A 127 9.08 -12.26 6.43
C VAL A 127 10.59 -12.19 6.23
N VAL A 128 11.30 -11.49 7.11
CA VAL A 128 12.77 -11.46 7.11
C VAL A 128 13.25 -12.32 8.27
N PRO A 129 14.04 -13.36 8.04
CA PRO A 129 14.53 -14.26 9.10
C PRO A 129 15.66 -13.58 9.91
N ILE A 130 15.29 -12.57 10.70
CA ILE A 130 16.23 -11.70 11.45
C ILE A 130 17.11 -12.52 12.38
N ASP A 131 16.52 -13.47 13.11
CA ASP A 131 17.28 -14.28 14.08
C ASP A 131 18.28 -15.17 13.34
N ASP A 132 17.90 -15.80 12.19
CA ASP A 132 18.82 -16.59 11.38
C ASP A 132 19.97 -15.74 10.81
N ILE A 133 19.70 -14.51 10.38
CA ILE A 133 20.71 -13.58 9.87
C ILE A 133 21.73 -13.27 10.95
N LEU A 134 21.29 -13.06 12.20
CA LEU A 134 22.16 -12.74 13.32
C LEU A 134 22.93 -13.96 13.84
N GLU A 135 22.27 -15.13 13.94
CA GLU A 135 22.89 -16.37 14.44
C GLU A 135 23.92 -16.96 13.48
N GLN A 136 23.65 -16.87 12.17
CA GLN A 136 24.56 -17.40 11.15
C GLN A 136 25.63 -16.40 10.71
N GLU A 137 25.62 -15.20 11.26
CA GLU A 137 26.54 -14.11 10.89
C GLU A 137 26.55 -13.79 9.38
N VAL A 138 25.45 -14.09 8.68
CA VAL A 138 25.31 -13.84 7.24
C VAL A 138 24.93 -12.38 6.91
N GLY A 139 24.79 -11.54 7.92
CA GLY A 139 24.48 -10.12 7.78
C GLY A 139 24.43 -9.39 9.12
N GLN A 140 24.20 -8.09 9.02
CA GLN A 140 24.02 -7.21 10.17
C GLN A 140 22.69 -6.49 10.10
N ILE A 141 22.03 -6.34 11.22
CA ILE A 141 20.79 -5.57 11.35
C ILE A 141 21.12 -4.24 12.00
N GLN A 142 20.74 -3.15 11.33
CA GLN A 142 20.90 -1.79 11.84
C GLN A 142 19.53 -1.11 11.93
N LEU A 143 19.12 -0.72 13.13
CA LEU A 143 17.88 0.02 13.32
C LEU A 143 17.99 1.42 12.71
N ILE A 144 17.01 1.78 11.89
CA ILE A 144 16.84 3.14 11.34
C ILE A 144 16.01 3.98 12.31
N LYS A 145 15.11 3.33 13.06
CA LYS A 145 14.21 3.96 14.02
C LYS A 145 14.09 3.05 15.25
N GLU A 146 13.87 3.65 16.41
CA GLU A 146 13.53 2.90 17.63
C GLU A 146 12.32 2.00 17.41
N PRO A 147 12.35 0.74 17.89
CA PRO A 147 11.22 -0.18 17.79
C PRO A 147 9.98 0.37 18.47
N GLU A 148 8.85 0.34 17.80
CA GLU A 148 7.58 0.77 18.33
C GLU A 148 6.75 -0.43 18.79
N SER A 149 6.42 -0.50 20.08
CA SER A 149 5.47 -1.47 20.61
C SER A 149 4.03 -1.02 20.35
N ILE A 150 3.22 -1.90 19.80
CA ILE A 150 1.82 -1.63 19.49
C ILE A 150 0.93 -2.49 20.36
N VAL A 151 0.09 -1.82 21.19
CA VAL A 151 -0.99 -2.45 21.96
C VAL A 151 -2.23 -1.58 21.78
N LYS A 152 -3.13 -1.99 20.89
CA LYS A 152 -4.31 -1.19 20.56
C LYS A 152 -5.43 -2.08 20.00
N GLY A 153 -6.66 -1.88 20.48
CA GLY A 153 -7.85 -2.53 19.91
C GLY A 153 -7.76 -4.05 19.95
N GLY A 154 -7.24 -4.65 21.02
CA GLY A 154 -7.07 -6.10 21.10
C GLY A 154 -5.91 -6.67 20.26
N LEU A 155 -5.18 -5.82 19.56
CA LEU A 155 -3.96 -6.20 18.82
C LEU A 155 -2.71 -5.90 19.65
N ARG A 156 -1.69 -6.74 19.51
CA ARG A 156 -0.36 -6.52 20.08
C ARG A 156 0.72 -6.91 19.09
N GLY A 157 1.84 -6.22 19.13
CA GLY A 157 2.97 -6.49 18.24
C GLY A 157 3.94 -5.34 18.20
N SER A 158 4.65 -5.18 17.10
CA SER A 158 5.66 -4.14 16.94
C SER A 158 5.82 -3.68 15.49
N ARG A 159 6.34 -2.47 15.34
CA ARG A 159 6.88 -1.94 14.09
C ARG A 159 8.39 -1.77 14.22
N LEU A 160 9.10 -2.22 13.21
CA LEU A 160 10.55 -2.15 13.10
C LEU A 160 10.91 -1.49 11.78
N VAL A 161 11.84 -0.52 11.82
CA VAL A 161 12.42 0.08 10.61
C VAL A 161 13.91 -0.12 10.70
N TYR A 162 14.45 -0.93 9.78
CA TYR A 162 15.82 -1.38 9.86
C TYR A 162 16.44 -1.63 8.50
N THR A 163 17.77 -1.66 8.46
CA THR A 163 18.58 -2.09 7.32
C THR A 163 19.17 -3.45 7.62
N VAL A 164 19.18 -4.32 6.63
CA VAL A 164 19.93 -5.57 6.60
C VAL A 164 21.14 -5.35 5.70
N LEU A 165 22.32 -5.58 6.25
CA LEU A 165 23.60 -5.53 5.53
C LEU A 165 24.06 -6.95 5.29
N THR A 166 24.36 -7.30 4.05
CA THR A 166 24.91 -8.61 3.65
C THR A 166 26.14 -8.41 2.77
N ASP A 167 26.89 -9.46 2.51
CA ASP A 167 28.03 -9.41 1.59
C ASP A 167 27.61 -9.04 0.15
N ASN A 168 26.34 -9.26 -0.21
CA ASN A 168 25.81 -9.02 -1.56
C ASN A 168 25.12 -7.66 -1.71
N GLY A 169 25.07 -6.86 -0.65
CA GLY A 169 24.43 -5.55 -0.65
C GLY A 169 23.64 -5.26 0.61
N SER A 170 22.83 -4.23 0.57
CA SER A 170 21.98 -3.86 1.69
C SER A 170 20.58 -3.50 1.25
N PHE A 171 19.59 -3.87 2.05
CA PHE A 171 18.22 -3.46 1.86
C PHE A 171 17.62 -2.95 3.18
N ALA A 172 16.62 -2.09 3.08
CA ALA A 172 15.95 -1.54 4.25
C ALA A 172 14.45 -1.76 4.16
N VAL A 173 13.83 -1.99 5.32
CA VAL A 173 12.41 -2.31 5.43
C VAL A 173 11.75 -1.56 6.57
N ASP A 174 10.47 -1.27 6.39
CA ASP A 174 9.51 -0.86 7.41
C ASP A 174 8.52 -2.02 7.59
N GLN A 175 8.62 -2.71 8.70
CA GLN A 175 7.87 -3.93 9.00
C GLN A 175 6.99 -3.73 10.23
N THR A 176 5.72 -4.06 10.12
CA THR A 176 4.78 -4.13 11.24
C THR A 176 4.17 -5.52 11.32
N GLY A 177 4.34 -6.16 12.46
CA GLY A 177 3.74 -7.45 12.79
C GLY A 177 2.80 -7.32 13.97
N LEU A 178 1.57 -7.82 13.85
CA LEU A 178 0.53 -7.78 14.88
C LEU A 178 -0.11 -9.15 15.04
N VAL A 179 -0.57 -9.44 16.26
CA VAL A 179 -1.38 -10.61 16.57
C VAL A 179 -2.63 -10.18 17.34
N ASP A 180 -3.75 -10.86 17.12
CA ASP A 180 -4.99 -10.61 17.86
C ASP A 180 -4.88 -11.07 19.33
N ALA A 181 -5.82 -10.62 20.17
CA ALA A 181 -5.84 -10.92 21.60
C ALA A 181 -5.86 -12.42 21.90
N GLY A 182 -6.50 -13.21 21.06
CA GLY A 182 -6.60 -14.67 21.18
C GLY A 182 -5.41 -15.44 20.63
N THR A 183 -4.40 -14.74 20.08
CA THR A 183 -3.26 -15.36 19.40
C THR A 183 -3.69 -16.30 18.25
N ASN A 184 -4.77 -15.96 17.57
CA ASN A 184 -5.31 -16.78 16.48
C ASN A 184 -4.90 -16.28 15.10
N THR A 185 -4.73 -14.96 14.94
CA THR A 185 -4.52 -14.34 13.65
C THR A 185 -3.32 -13.41 13.68
N LEU A 186 -2.40 -13.63 12.75
CA LEU A 186 -1.27 -12.74 12.49
C LEU A 186 -1.61 -11.80 11.35
N TYR A 187 -1.17 -10.57 11.51
CA TYR A 187 -1.28 -9.50 10.52
C TYR A 187 0.12 -8.95 10.26
N PHE A 188 0.52 -8.93 9.02
CA PHE A 188 1.81 -8.41 8.60
C PHE A 188 1.68 -7.36 7.53
N PHE A 189 2.48 -6.33 7.67
CA PHE A 189 2.76 -5.35 6.65
C PHE A 189 4.27 -5.15 6.59
N ILE A 190 4.83 -5.23 5.39
CA ILE A 190 6.23 -4.91 5.14
C ILE A 190 6.35 -4.17 3.83
N VAL A 191 7.21 -3.15 3.82
CA VAL A 191 7.59 -2.42 2.62
C VAL A 191 9.06 -2.04 2.70
N GLY A 192 9.77 -2.20 1.60
CA GLY A 192 11.20 -1.90 1.55
C GLY A 192 11.74 -2.00 0.15
N CYS A 193 13.05 -1.82 0.03
CA CYS A 193 13.84 -1.98 -1.18
C CYS A 193 15.33 -1.88 -0.80
N GLU A 194 16.24 -1.91 -1.78
CA GLU A 194 17.66 -1.59 -1.57
C GLU A 194 17.83 -0.31 -0.75
N SER A 195 18.87 -0.22 0.06
CA SER A 195 19.03 0.87 1.05
C SER A 195 19.03 2.27 0.43
N GLU A 196 19.60 2.44 -0.75
CA GLU A 196 19.58 3.73 -1.47
C GLU A 196 18.17 4.08 -1.94
N CYS A 197 17.43 3.09 -2.47
CA CYS A 197 16.04 3.23 -2.83
C CYS A 197 15.18 3.62 -1.61
N PHE A 198 15.39 2.93 -0.48
CA PHE A 198 14.65 3.21 0.75
C PHE A 198 14.89 4.64 1.25
N ALA A 199 16.14 5.08 1.23
CA ALA A 199 16.50 6.45 1.63
C ALA A 199 15.83 7.50 0.73
N ALA A 200 15.84 7.28 -0.59
CA ALA A 200 15.21 8.16 -1.58
C ALA A 200 13.67 8.20 -1.47
N ASN A 201 13.04 7.08 -1.09
CA ASN A 201 11.58 6.94 -1.03
C ASN A 201 11.02 6.92 0.40
N ARG A 202 11.84 7.25 1.41
CA ARG A 202 11.51 7.12 2.84
C ARG A 202 10.16 7.71 3.23
N ARG A 203 9.83 8.88 2.70
CA ARG A 203 8.56 9.55 2.98
C ARG A 203 7.38 8.75 2.45
N THR A 204 7.40 8.35 1.20
CA THR A 204 6.33 7.58 0.55
C THR A 204 6.15 6.21 1.22
N ILE A 205 7.27 5.53 1.51
CA ILE A 205 7.26 4.26 2.25
C ILE A 205 6.59 4.43 3.61
N SER A 206 6.95 5.48 4.38
CA SER A 206 6.33 5.75 5.67
C SER A 206 4.83 6.06 5.54
N GLU A 207 4.42 6.88 4.57
CA GLU A 207 3.01 7.21 4.30
C GLU A 207 2.18 5.97 3.95
N VAL A 208 2.76 5.02 3.20
CA VAL A 208 2.12 3.74 2.86
C VAL A 208 2.01 2.86 4.11
N ALA A 209 3.08 2.69 4.87
CA ALA A 209 3.09 1.90 6.10
C ALA A 209 2.12 2.48 7.16
N ASP A 210 2.11 3.81 7.36
CA ASP A 210 1.22 4.49 8.30
C ASP A 210 -0.26 4.39 7.90
N SER A 211 -0.55 4.14 6.63
CA SER A 211 -1.91 3.98 6.13
C SER A 211 -2.53 2.63 6.49
N TRP A 212 -1.70 1.65 6.85
CA TRP A 212 -2.20 0.32 7.16
C TRP A 212 -2.94 0.26 8.49
N THR A 213 -4.12 -0.30 8.45
CA THR A 213 -4.99 -0.43 9.64
C THR A 213 -5.70 -1.78 9.66
N ILE A 214 -5.89 -2.29 10.87
CA ILE A 214 -6.76 -3.42 11.16
C ILE A 214 -8.00 -2.88 11.86
N LYS A 215 -9.18 -3.10 11.29
CA LYS A 215 -10.45 -2.64 11.88
C LYS A 215 -11.11 -3.81 12.60
N GLU A 216 -11.14 -3.78 13.92
CA GLU A 216 -12.03 -4.65 14.69
C GLU A 216 -13.49 -4.21 14.50
N ARG A 217 -14.39 -5.17 14.43
CA ARG A 217 -15.84 -4.90 14.42
C ARG A 217 -16.34 -4.66 15.81
#